data_21098519c9ab81bc8dbf01f437400dad
#
_entry.id   21098519c9ab81bc8dbf01f437400dad
#
_cell.length_a   1.000
_cell.length_b   1.000
_cell.length_c   1.000
_cell.angle_alpha   90.00
_cell.angle_beta   90.00
_cell.angle_gamma   90.00
#
_symmetry.space_group_name_H-M   'P 1'
#
loop_
_entity.id
_entity.type
_entity.pdbx_description
1 polymer ?
#
loop_
_entity_poly.entity_id
_entity_poly.type
_entity_poly.pdbx_seq_one_letter_code
_entity_poly.pdbx_strand_id
1 'polypeptide(L)'
;CGIMLLLVMALICLYFFRKLHLTNAGWFALLCLCMIGWMIYPLLHILKILPIFPTYWLEILFFYLTLFLLVFLYNRICGIPKWIAACSNGFAGGFCIGISLFYLLSPKLPDIAIEWASVFIAGDKLLLSGYLLISSFLMVRRRTDLYLLLYGSTFFACACIWDRIFPKYDPILGGWFLEWVCIFLVCSVGISVWHFLTAGYRQGLLLEQQYRVTEKQLAMQTNYTQQL
;
A
#
# COMPACT_ATOMS: atom_id res chain seq x y z
N CYS A 1 5.18 19.00 1.27
CA CYS A 1 4.85 18.56 -0.11
C CYS A 1 4.31 17.13 -0.13
N GLY A 2 4.98 16.12 0.51
CA GLY A 2 4.56 14.71 0.47
C GLY A 2 3.15 14.45 0.99
N ILE A 3 2.79 15.00 2.15
CA ILE A 3 1.44 14.87 2.74
C ILE A 3 0.36 15.41 1.80
N MET A 4 0.58 16.56 1.17
CA MET A 4 -0.38 17.14 0.21
C MET A 4 -0.56 16.25 -1.03
N LEU A 5 0.53 15.67 -1.54
CA LEU A 5 0.48 14.72 -2.65
C LEU A 5 -0.35 13.49 -2.27
N LEU A 6 -0.08 12.87 -1.12
CA LEU A 6 -0.84 11.72 -0.62
C LEU A 6 -2.32 12.05 -0.40
N LEU A 7 -2.62 13.25 0.12
CA LEU A 7 -4.01 13.70 0.31
C LEU A 7 -4.75 13.81 -1.02
N VAL A 8 -4.13 14.44 -2.02
CA VAL A 8 -4.72 14.55 -3.37
C VAL A 8 -4.95 13.16 -3.98
N MET A 9 -3.97 12.26 -3.88
CA MET A 9 -4.11 10.87 -4.36
C MET A 9 -5.24 10.14 -3.63
N ALA A 10 -5.35 10.29 -2.31
CA ALA A 10 -6.43 9.70 -1.52
C ALA A 10 -7.81 10.20 -1.96
N LEU A 11 -7.98 11.52 -2.14
CA LEU A 11 -9.24 12.13 -2.56
C LEU A 11 -9.66 11.67 -3.96
N ILE A 12 -8.74 11.63 -4.91
CA ILE A 12 -8.98 11.12 -6.27
C ILE A 12 -9.46 9.65 -6.20
N CYS A 13 -8.75 8.82 -5.43
CA CYS A 13 -9.10 7.39 -5.32
C CYS A 13 -10.42 7.16 -4.58
N LEU A 14 -10.76 7.96 -3.56
CA LEU A 14 -12.06 7.93 -2.90
C LEU A 14 -13.20 8.31 -3.85
N TYR A 15 -12.97 9.31 -4.73
CA TYR A 15 -13.93 9.67 -5.76
C TYR A 15 -14.20 8.50 -6.71
N PHE A 16 -13.15 7.83 -7.23
CA PHE A 16 -13.29 6.67 -8.09
C PHE A 16 -13.93 5.48 -7.37
N PHE A 17 -13.59 5.25 -6.11
CA PHE A 17 -14.22 4.23 -5.28
C PHE A 17 -15.74 4.45 -5.17
N ARG A 18 -16.17 5.68 -4.85
CA ARG A 18 -17.60 6.00 -4.71
C ARG A 18 -18.36 5.95 -6.04
N LYS A 19 -17.77 6.47 -7.12
CA LYS A 19 -18.45 6.59 -8.41
C LYS A 19 -18.47 5.29 -9.21
N LEU A 20 -17.39 4.50 -9.15
CA LEU A 20 -17.20 3.31 -9.99
C LEU A 20 -17.15 2.01 -9.18
N HIS A 21 -17.36 2.07 -7.86
CA HIS A 21 -17.29 0.92 -6.93
C HIS A 21 -15.98 0.12 -7.04
N LEU A 22 -14.87 0.77 -7.38
CA LEU A 22 -13.57 0.14 -7.58
C LEU A 22 -12.87 -0.11 -6.25
N THR A 23 -12.99 -1.32 -5.71
CA THR A 23 -12.49 -1.69 -4.37
C THR A 23 -11.00 -1.43 -4.18
N ASN A 24 -10.17 -1.63 -5.22
CA ASN A 24 -8.73 -1.37 -5.15
C ASN A 24 -8.40 0.13 -4.94
N ALA A 25 -9.22 1.03 -5.52
CA ALA A 25 -9.07 2.46 -5.28
C ALA A 25 -9.37 2.84 -3.82
N GLY A 26 -10.38 2.21 -3.21
CA GLY A 26 -10.69 2.40 -1.79
C GLY A 26 -9.54 1.95 -0.87
N TRP A 27 -8.97 0.77 -1.12
CA TRP A 27 -7.83 0.28 -0.36
C TRP A 27 -6.58 1.16 -0.53
N PHE A 28 -6.34 1.66 -1.74
CA PHE A 28 -5.23 2.58 -1.98
C PHE A 28 -5.45 3.94 -1.30
N ALA A 29 -6.68 4.46 -1.29
CA ALA A 29 -7.00 5.67 -0.53
C ALA A 29 -6.74 5.48 0.98
N LEU A 30 -7.12 4.33 1.53
CA LEU A 30 -6.83 3.99 2.92
C LEU A 30 -5.32 3.92 3.19
N LEU A 31 -4.54 3.33 2.27
CA LEU A 31 -3.08 3.32 2.34
C LEU A 31 -2.49 4.74 2.43
N CYS A 32 -2.95 5.65 1.55
CA CYS A 32 -2.51 7.05 1.58
C CYS A 32 -2.85 7.73 2.90
N LEU A 33 -4.04 7.50 3.45
CA LEU A 33 -4.46 8.07 4.73
C LEU A 33 -3.62 7.54 5.91
N CYS A 34 -3.31 6.24 5.92
CA CYS A 34 -2.42 5.65 6.94
C CYS A 34 -1.00 6.23 6.85
N MET A 35 -0.48 6.38 5.62
CA MET A 35 0.83 7.01 5.40
C MET A 35 0.85 8.47 5.86
N ILE A 36 -0.22 9.24 5.62
CA ILE A 36 -0.37 10.60 6.14
C ILE A 36 -0.37 10.59 7.67
N GLY A 37 -1.11 9.68 8.30
CA GLY A 37 -1.14 9.53 9.77
C GLY A 37 0.25 9.26 10.34
N TRP A 38 1.03 8.40 9.69
CA TRP A 38 2.42 8.14 10.09
C TRP A 38 3.30 9.39 9.94
N MET A 39 3.24 10.10 8.81
CA MET A 39 4.07 11.28 8.54
C MET A 39 3.69 12.52 9.38
N ILE A 40 2.44 12.65 9.78
CA ILE A 40 1.98 13.78 10.62
C ILE A 40 2.51 13.64 12.04
N TYR A 41 2.67 12.44 12.56
CA TYR A 41 3.05 12.22 13.95
C TYR A 41 4.40 12.86 14.30
N PRO A 42 5.51 12.61 13.56
CA PRO A 42 6.79 13.30 13.81
C PRO A 42 6.67 14.82 13.72
N LEU A 43 5.86 15.33 12.78
CA LEU A 43 5.63 16.76 12.62
C LEU A 43 4.95 17.38 13.86
N LEU A 44 3.91 16.74 14.37
CA LEU A 44 3.21 17.18 15.59
C LEU A 44 4.12 17.17 16.81
N HIS A 45 5.07 16.21 16.84
CA HIS A 45 6.06 16.13 17.90
C HIS A 45 7.11 17.27 17.79
N ILE A 46 7.64 17.56 16.60
CA ILE A 46 8.57 18.67 16.36
C ILE A 46 7.91 20.00 16.74
N LEU A 47 6.63 20.17 16.44
CA LEU A 47 5.85 21.37 16.80
C LEU A 47 5.46 21.42 18.30
N LYS A 48 5.86 20.42 19.11
CA LYS A 48 5.53 20.29 20.55
C LYS A 48 4.02 20.28 20.85
N ILE A 49 3.19 19.88 19.88
CA ILE A 49 1.74 19.75 20.04
C ILE A 49 1.41 18.47 20.80
N LEU A 50 2.16 17.38 20.53
CA LEU A 50 1.99 16.09 21.20
C LEU A 50 3.30 15.71 21.93
N PRO A 51 3.23 15.18 23.15
CA PRO A 51 4.39 14.58 23.82
C PRO A 51 4.78 13.26 23.15
N ILE A 52 6.06 12.89 23.15
CA ILE A 52 6.54 11.60 22.61
C ILE A 52 5.83 10.44 23.30
N PHE A 53 5.79 10.45 24.63
CA PHE A 53 5.06 9.52 25.45
C PHE A 53 3.81 10.17 26.03
N PRO A 54 2.65 9.50 26.05
CA PRO A 54 2.40 8.08 25.74
C PRO A 54 1.93 7.81 24.29
N THR A 55 2.08 8.73 23.34
CA THR A 55 1.43 8.66 22.02
C THR A 55 2.25 7.92 20.93
N TYR A 56 3.47 7.48 21.22
CA TYR A 56 4.37 6.78 20.28
C TYR A 56 3.73 5.52 19.65
N TRP A 57 2.84 4.85 20.35
CA TRP A 57 2.11 3.70 19.82
C TRP A 57 1.27 4.04 18.57
N LEU A 58 0.82 5.29 18.41
CA LEU A 58 0.08 5.74 17.23
C LEU A 58 0.97 5.76 15.98
N GLU A 59 2.21 6.25 16.11
CA GLU A 59 3.19 6.23 15.03
C GLU A 59 3.44 4.79 14.55
N ILE A 60 3.69 3.90 15.49
CA ILE A 60 3.90 2.48 15.23
C ILE A 60 2.69 1.86 14.55
N LEU A 61 1.48 2.14 15.05
CA LEU A 61 0.24 1.63 14.47
C LEU A 61 0.09 2.07 13.00
N PHE A 62 0.23 3.37 12.70
CA PHE A 62 0.09 3.88 11.34
C PHE A 62 1.19 3.35 10.41
N PHE A 63 2.41 3.21 10.89
CA PHE A 63 3.51 2.61 10.13
C PHE A 63 3.19 1.16 9.73
N TYR A 64 2.83 0.30 10.68
CA TYR A 64 2.55 -1.11 10.40
C TYR A 64 1.25 -1.32 9.63
N LEU A 65 0.27 -0.46 9.84
CA LEU A 65 -0.95 -0.47 9.01
C LEU A 65 -0.64 -0.09 7.56
N THR A 66 0.29 0.85 7.33
CA THR A 66 0.80 1.18 6.00
C THR A 66 1.50 -0.02 5.37
N LEU A 67 2.38 -0.71 6.10
CA LEU A 67 3.04 -1.93 5.59
C LEU A 67 2.06 -3.06 5.28
N PHE A 68 1.09 -3.31 6.15
CA PHE A 68 0.04 -4.30 5.92
C PHE A 68 -0.75 -3.98 4.64
N LEU A 69 -1.17 -2.73 4.46
CA LEU A 69 -1.92 -2.31 3.27
C LEU A 69 -1.07 -2.36 2.00
N LEU A 70 0.23 -2.08 2.09
CA LEU A 70 1.16 -2.28 0.98
C LEU A 70 1.21 -3.75 0.57
N VAL A 71 1.45 -4.66 1.49
CA VAL A 71 1.46 -6.12 1.21
C VAL A 71 0.14 -6.57 0.60
N PHE A 72 -0.97 -6.13 1.18
CA PHE A 72 -2.31 -6.46 0.71
C PHE A 72 -2.55 -6.00 -0.74
N LEU A 73 -2.21 -4.75 -1.07
CA LEU A 73 -2.35 -4.20 -2.42
C LEU A 73 -1.40 -4.87 -3.41
N TYR A 74 -0.15 -5.13 -3.01
CA TYR A 74 0.80 -5.88 -3.83
C TYR A 74 0.26 -7.25 -4.22
N ASN A 75 -0.28 -8.00 -3.27
CA ASN A 75 -0.87 -9.30 -3.52
C ASN A 75 -2.00 -9.24 -4.57
N ARG A 76 -2.80 -8.18 -4.54
CA ARG A 76 -3.89 -7.96 -5.49
C ARG A 76 -3.41 -7.51 -6.86
N ILE A 77 -2.47 -6.56 -6.92
CA ILE A 77 -1.94 -6.00 -8.18
C ILE A 77 -1.12 -7.06 -8.91
N CYS A 78 -0.27 -7.77 -8.18
CA CYS A 78 0.59 -8.80 -8.72
C CYS A 78 -0.13 -10.12 -9.01
N GLY A 79 -1.38 -10.30 -8.55
CA GLY A 79 -2.12 -11.55 -8.74
C GLY A 79 -1.43 -12.74 -8.06
N ILE A 80 -0.91 -12.54 -6.86
CA ILE A 80 -0.22 -13.57 -6.06
C ILE A 80 -1.19 -14.72 -5.74
N PRO A 81 -0.74 -15.99 -5.77
CA PRO A 81 -1.56 -17.13 -5.42
C PRO A 81 -2.24 -16.96 -4.06
N LYS A 82 -3.53 -17.34 -3.97
CA LYS A 82 -4.39 -17.06 -2.80
C LYS A 82 -3.79 -17.54 -1.48
N TRP A 83 -3.12 -18.69 -1.46
CA TRP A 83 -2.52 -19.21 -0.24
C TRP A 83 -1.30 -18.38 0.22
N ILE A 84 -0.42 -17.93 -0.71
CA ILE A 84 0.72 -17.05 -0.38
C ILE A 84 0.18 -15.68 0.08
N ALA A 85 -0.81 -15.14 -0.62
CA ALA A 85 -1.45 -13.89 -0.24
C ALA A 85 -2.11 -13.96 1.15
N ALA A 86 -2.77 -15.08 1.47
CA ALA A 86 -3.36 -15.29 2.80
C ALA A 86 -2.29 -15.35 3.89
N CYS A 87 -1.19 -16.10 3.67
CA CYS A 87 -0.09 -16.20 4.61
C CYS A 87 0.61 -14.85 4.83
N SER A 88 0.96 -14.13 3.75
CA SER A 88 1.66 -12.84 3.85
C SER A 88 0.77 -11.75 4.45
N ASN A 89 -0.51 -11.70 4.12
CA ASN A 89 -1.46 -10.78 4.74
C ASN A 89 -1.69 -11.13 6.22
N GLY A 90 -1.82 -12.41 6.55
CA GLY A 90 -1.97 -12.89 7.92
C GLY A 90 -0.74 -12.55 8.78
N PHE A 91 0.46 -12.74 8.23
CA PHE A 91 1.71 -12.38 8.90
C PHE A 91 1.80 -10.86 9.12
N ALA A 92 1.66 -10.05 8.08
CA ALA A 92 1.75 -8.58 8.19
C ALA A 92 0.65 -8.00 9.10
N GLY A 93 -0.60 -8.51 9.01
CA GLY A 93 -1.69 -8.07 9.87
C GLY A 93 -1.52 -8.52 11.32
N GLY A 94 -1.10 -9.75 11.55
CA GLY A 94 -0.81 -10.27 12.89
C GLY A 94 0.33 -9.52 13.57
N PHE A 95 1.39 -9.20 12.80
CA PHE A 95 2.49 -8.39 13.32
C PHE A 95 2.04 -6.95 13.63
N CYS A 96 1.24 -6.33 12.75
CA CYS A 96 0.67 -5.00 12.98
C CYS A 96 -0.12 -4.95 14.30
N ILE A 97 -1.00 -5.91 14.55
CA ILE A 97 -1.79 -5.99 15.78
C ILE A 97 -0.88 -6.25 16.98
N GLY A 98 0.00 -7.25 16.90
CA GLY A 98 0.88 -7.66 18.01
C GLY A 98 1.81 -6.53 18.46
N ILE A 99 2.49 -5.85 17.52
CA ILE A 99 3.42 -4.77 17.87
C ILE A 99 2.68 -3.52 18.38
N SER A 100 1.50 -3.22 17.82
CA SER A 100 0.69 -2.09 18.29
C SER A 100 0.20 -2.30 19.72
N LEU A 101 -0.25 -3.50 20.06
CA LEU A 101 -0.62 -3.88 21.42
C LEU A 101 0.59 -3.87 22.36
N PHE A 102 1.75 -4.34 21.89
CA PHE A 102 2.98 -4.31 22.67
C PHE A 102 3.33 -2.86 23.08
N TYR A 103 3.34 -1.93 22.12
CA TYR A 103 3.66 -0.53 22.42
C TYR A 103 2.56 0.18 23.25
N LEU A 104 1.31 -0.19 23.09
CA LEU A 104 0.23 0.30 23.96
C LEU A 104 0.45 -0.11 25.42
N LEU A 105 1.04 -1.29 25.65
CA LEU A 105 1.33 -1.82 26.98
C LEU A 105 2.75 -1.45 27.46
N SER A 106 3.61 -0.90 26.60
CA SER A 106 5.04 -0.64 26.87
C SER A 106 5.33 0.16 28.15
N PRO A 107 4.50 1.12 28.60
CA PRO A 107 4.76 1.83 29.86
C PRO A 107 4.81 0.91 31.09
N LYS A 108 4.32 -0.32 30.98
CA LYS A 108 4.29 -1.33 32.05
C LYS A 108 5.29 -2.46 31.85
N LEU A 109 6.06 -2.43 30.75
CA LEU A 109 6.99 -3.50 30.37
C LEU A 109 8.42 -3.17 30.81
N PRO A 110 9.23 -4.19 31.13
CA PRO A 110 10.64 -4.00 31.45
C PRO A 110 11.45 -3.60 30.21
N ASP A 111 12.55 -2.84 30.41
CA ASP A 111 13.42 -2.33 29.33
C ASP A 111 13.93 -3.44 28.40
N ILE A 112 14.24 -4.62 28.94
CA ILE A 112 14.70 -5.77 28.15
C ILE A 112 13.63 -6.22 27.11
N ALA A 113 12.35 -6.08 27.41
CA ALA A 113 11.28 -6.41 26.47
C ALA A 113 11.24 -5.39 25.32
N ILE A 114 11.54 -4.12 25.60
CA ILE A 114 11.60 -3.04 24.59
C ILE A 114 12.79 -3.26 23.64
N GLU A 115 13.96 -3.70 24.17
CA GLU A 115 15.12 -4.06 23.34
C GLU A 115 14.81 -5.22 22.39
N TRP A 116 14.21 -6.30 22.87
CA TRP A 116 13.78 -7.41 22.02
C TRP A 116 12.76 -6.98 20.97
N ALA A 117 11.80 -6.12 21.32
CA ALA A 117 10.86 -5.59 20.36
C ALA A 117 11.55 -4.85 19.22
N SER A 118 12.62 -4.08 19.47
CA SER A 118 13.38 -3.39 18.44
C SER A 118 14.02 -4.35 17.43
N VAL A 119 14.49 -5.51 17.90
CA VAL A 119 15.05 -6.57 17.03
C VAL A 119 13.97 -7.20 16.17
N PHE A 120 12.80 -7.50 16.74
CA PHE A 120 11.65 -8.04 15.98
C PHE A 120 11.13 -7.05 14.93
N ILE A 121 11.05 -5.76 15.26
CA ILE A 121 10.68 -4.68 14.34
C ILE A 121 11.64 -4.62 13.15
N ALA A 122 12.97 -4.67 13.42
CA ALA A 122 13.96 -4.65 12.36
C ALA A 122 13.87 -5.90 11.47
N GLY A 123 13.66 -7.08 12.07
CA GLY A 123 13.46 -8.33 11.34
C GLY A 123 12.23 -8.29 10.45
N ASP A 124 11.09 -7.80 10.95
CA ASP A 124 9.85 -7.68 10.20
C ASP A 124 9.99 -6.71 9.01
N LYS A 125 10.56 -5.53 9.20
CA LYS A 125 10.84 -4.57 8.12
C LYS A 125 11.64 -5.22 6.98
N LEU A 126 12.68 -6.00 7.32
CA LEU A 126 13.51 -6.68 6.34
C LEU A 126 12.75 -7.82 5.64
N LEU A 127 11.99 -8.61 6.36
CA LEU A 127 11.17 -9.69 5.80
C LEU A 127 10.10 -9.14 4.84
N LEU A 128 9.36 -8.12 5.25
CA LEU A 128 8.33 -7.51 4.41
C LEU A 128 8.93 -6.81 3.19
N SER A 129 10.04 -6.07 3.35
CA SER A 129 10.71 -5.44 2.22
C SER A 129 11.26 -6.46 1.23
N GLY A 130 11.83 -7.57 1.72
CA GLY A 130 12.27 -8.70 0.90
C GLY A 130 11.12 -9.36 0.15
N TYR A 131 9.98 -9.55 0.82
CA TYR A 131 8.77 -10.07 0.20
C TYR A 131 8.28 -9.18 -0.94
N LEU A 132 8.18 -7.85 -0.73
CA LEU A 132 7.76 -6.90 -1.76
C LEU A 132 8.74 -6.90 -2.95
N LEU A 133 10.05 -6.95 -2.69
CA LEU A 133 11.08 -6.98 -3.72
C LEU A 133 11.01 -8.27 -4.56
N ILE A 134 10.94 -9.44 -3.92
CA ILE A 134 10.86 -10.73 -4.61
C ILE A 134 9.56 -10.82 -5.42
N SER A 135 8.44 -10.41 -4.85
CA SER A 135 7.14 -10.41 -5.54
C SER A 135 7.15 -9.53 -6.77
N SER A 136 7.71 -8.31 -6.68
CA SER A 136 7.87 -7.39 -7.80
C SER A 136 8.78 -7.97 -8.89
N PHE A 137 9.92 -8.54 -8.50
CA PHE A 137 10.87 -9.13 -9.43
C PHE A 137 10.27 -10.29 -10.23
N LEU A 138 9.55 -11.19 -9.56
CA LEU A 138 8.89 -12.32 -10.21
C LEU A 138 7.79 -11.86 -11.18
N MET A 139 7.08 -10.77 -10.85
CA MET A 139 5.98 -10.27 -11.67
C MET A 139 6.44 -9.44 -12.85
N VAL A 140 7.50 -8.66 -12.73
CA VAL A 140 8.06 -7.88 -13.84
C VAL A 140 8.48 -8.79 -15.01
N ARG A 141 8.93 -10.01 -14.73
CA ARG A 141 9.23 -11.01 -15.79
C ARG A 141 8.01 -11.38 -16.62
N ARG A 142 6.80 -11.23 -16.09
CA ARG A 142 5.52 -11.56 -16.76
C ARG A 142 4.80 -10.31 -17.28
N ARG A 143 5.00 -9.18 -16.64
CA ARG A 143 4.27 -7.93 -16.87
C ARG A 143 5.24 -6.75 -16.77
N THR A 144 5.65 -6.24 -17.91
CA THR A 144 6.62 -5.13 -17.99
C THR A 144 6.06 -3.79 -17.48
N ASP A 145 4.74 -3.64 -17.41
CA ASP A 145 4.06 -2.45 -16.85
C ASP A 145 4.28 -2.28 -15.32
N LEU A 146 4.87 -3.29 -14.65
CA LEU A 146 5.14 -3.27 -13.21
C LEU A 146 6.58 -2.89 -12.83
N TYR A 147 7.42 -2.42 -13.78
CA TYR A 147 8.81 -2.00 -13.47
C TYR A 147 8.88 -0.96 -12.36
N LEU A 148 7.92 -0.04 -12.30
CA LEU A 148 7.90 1.01 -11.28
C LEU A 148 7.73 0.44 -9.87
N LEU A 149 6.95 -0.66 -9.71
CA LEU A 149 6.85 -1.38 -8.45
C LEU A 149 8.19 -2.03 -8.05
N LEU A 150 8.93 -2.58 -9.01
CA LEU A 150 10.25 -3.15 -8.75
C LEU A 150 11.23 -2.08 -8.26
N TYR A 151 11.27 -0.92 -8.91
CA TYR A 151 12.12 0.19 -8.44
C TYR A 151 11.70 0.66 -7.05
N GLY A 152 10.39 0.89 -6.81
CA GLY A 152 9.88 1.30 -5.51
C GLY A 152 10.23 0.32 -4.39
N SER A 153 10.04 -0.99 -4.63
CA SER A 153 10.39 -2.03 -3.65
C SER A 153 11.89 -2.18 -3.43
N THR A 154 12.71 -1.98 -4.48
CA THR A 154 14.17 -1.98 -4.35
C THR A 154 14.65 -0.84 -3.48
N PHE A 155 14.19 0.39 -3.75
CA PHE A 155 14.54 1.54 -2.91
C PHE A 155 14.06 1.36 -1.48
N PHE A 156 12.86 0.81 -1.27
CA PHE A 156 12.33 0.52 0.07
C PHE A 156 13.18 -0.51 0.82
N ALA A 157 13.59 -1.59 0.16
CA ALA A 157 14.47 -2.59 0.76
C ALA A 157 15.85 -1.98 1.13
N CYS A 158 16.43 -1.16 0.24
CA CYS A 158 17.67 -0.44 0.53
C CYS A 158 17.51 0.53 1.72
N ALA A 159 16.37 1.23 1.81
CA ALA A 159 16.10 2.14 2.93
C ALA A 159 15.94 1.40 4.26
N CYS A 160 15.29 0.21 4.26
CA CYS A 160 15.19 -0.62 5.47
C CYS A 160 16.57 -1.13 5.95
N ILE A 161 17.45 -1.49 5.01
CA ILE A 161 18.84 -1.87 5.33
C ILE A 161 19.60 -0.66 5.86
N TRP A 162 19.48 0.50 5.21
CA TRP A 162 20.11 1.74 5.64
C TRP A 162 19.69 2.14 7.06
N ASP A 163 18.40 2.11 7.35
CA ASP A 163 17.83 2.41 8.67
C ASP A 163 18.42 1.48 9.77
N ARG A 164 18.78 0.26 9.40
CA ARG A 164 19.42 -0.70 10.32
C ARG A 164 20.90 -0.42 10.55
N ILE A 165 21.63 -0.02 9.50
CA ILE A 165 23.08 0.26 9.57
C ILE A 165 23.35 1.61 10.24
N PHE A 166 22.52 2.61 9.97
CA PHE A 166 22.66 3.97 10.44
C PHE A 166 21.44 4.43 11.26
N PRO A 167 21.24 3.87 12.49
CA PRO A 167 20.03 4.15 13.29
C PRO A 167 19.98 5.57 13.90
N LYS A 168 21.03 6.38 13.73
CA LYS A 168 21.16 7.72 14.36
C LYS A 168 21.48 8.80 13.32
N TYR A 169 20.79 8.80 12.19
CA TYR A 169 20.96 9.89 11.21
C TYR A 169 19.90 10.99 11.41
N ASP A 170 20.29 12.21 11.06
CA ASP A 170 19.41 13.37 11.15
C ASP A 170 18.30 13.31 10.10
N PRO A 171 17.10 13.85 10.41
CA PRO A 171 16.01 13.92 9.45
C PRO A 171 16.37 14.79 8.25
N ILE A 172 16.07 14.33 7.03
CA ILE A 172 16.32 15.02 5.79
C ILE A 172 15.03 15.75 5.37
N LEU A 173 15.08 17.08 5.20
CA LEU A 173 13.93 17.90 4.75
C LEU A 173 12.66 17.68 5.61
N GLY A 174 12.82 17.48 6.90
CA GLY A 174 11.71 17.31 7.84
C GLY A 174 11.10 15.91 7.90
N GLY A 175 11.77 14.90 7.35
CA GLY A 175 11.37 13.49 7.43
C GLY A 175 12.57 12.56 7.41
N TRP A 176 12.38 11.32 7.86
CA TRP A 176 13.39 10.28 7.80
C TRP A 176 13.55 9.74 6.36
N PHE A 177 14.71 9.22 6.03
CA PHE A 177 14.96 8.66 4.70
C PHE A 177 13.95 7.56 4.31
N LEU A 178 13.59 6.71 5.27
CA LEU A 178 12.58 5.67 5.09
C LEU A 178 11.20 6.23 4.71
N GLU A 179 10.80 7.36 5.30
CA GLU A 179 9.51 8.02 4.98
C GLU A 179 9.47 8.51 3.53
N TRP A 180 10.53 9.15 3.05
CA TRP A 180 10.62 9.62 1.67
C TRP A 180 10.58 8.48 0.66
N VAL A 181 11.31 7.41 0.95
CA VAL A 181 11.31 6.22 0.11
C VAL A 181 9.94 5.52 0.14
N CYS A 182 9.26 5.53 1.29
CA CYS A 182 7.91 4.98 1.41
C CYS A 182 6.90 5.77 0.58
N ILE A 183 7.01 7.11 0.52
CA ILE A 183 6.20 7.95 -0.39
C ILE A 183 6.42 7.52 -1.84
N PHE A 184 7.68 7.32 -2.25
CA PHE A 184 8.00 6.88 -3.61
C PHE A 184 7.39 5.51 -3.91
N LEU A 185 7.46 4.56 -2.97
CA LEU A 185 6.83 3.25 -3.09
C LEU A 185 5.30 3.37 -3.21
N VAL A 186 4.65 4.17 -2.35
CA VAL A 186 3.21 4.41 -2.41
C VAL A 186 2.80 5.05 -3.73
N CYS A 187 3.56 6.01 -4.26
CA CYS A 187 3.33 6.58 -5.59
C CYS A 187 3.43 5.51 -6.69
N SER A 188 4.44 4.62 -6.61
CA SER A 188 4.63 3.51 -7.55
C SER A 188 3.44 2.53 -7.53
N VAL A 189 2.92 2.23 -6.35
CA VAL A 189 1.68 1.43 -6.17
C VAL A 189 0.48 2.18 -6.76
N GLY A 190 0.37 3.49 -6.52
CA GLY A 190 -0.71 4.33 -7.04
C GLY A 190 -0.78 4.33 -8.57
N ILE A 191 0.37 4.49 -9.24
CA ILE A 191 0.46 4.41 -10.70
C ILE A 191 0.05 3.01 -11.19
N SER A 192 0.48 1.96 -10.51
CA SER A 192 0.10 0.59 -10.88
C SER A 192 -1.39 0.31 -10.66
N VAL A 193 -1.98 0.83 -9.58
CA VAL A 193 -3.44 0.80 -9.35
C VAL A 193 -4.15 1.55 -10.47
N TRP A 194 -3.68 2.73 -10.86
CA TRP A 194 -4.25 3.51 -11.94
C TRP A 194 -4.23 2.75 -13.28
N HIS A 195 -3.10 2.15 -13.64
CA HIS A 195 -3.01 1.32 -14.84
C HIS A 195 -4.00 0.15 -14.80
N PHE A 196 -4.10 -0.53 -13.66
CA PHE A 196 -5.06 -1.63 -13.49
C PHE A 196 -6.52 -1.16 -13.65
N LEU A 197 -6.86 0.00 -13.07
CA LEU A 197 -8.20 0.57 -13.16
C LEU A 197 -8.56 1.00 -14.58
N THR A 198 -7.64 1.66 -15.27
CA THR A 198 -7.85 2.11 -16.66
C THR A 198 -7.97 0.93 -17.63
N ALA A 199 -7.18 -0.12 -17.43
CA ALA A 199 -7.30 -1.34 -18.24
C ALA A 199 -8.65 -2.04 -18.01
N GLY A 200 -9.10 -2.17 -16.76
CA GLY A 200 -10.40 -2.76 -16.43
C GLY A 200 -11.57 -1.93 -17.00
N TYR A 201 -11.49 -0.61 -16.93
CA TYR A 201 -12.51 0.28 -17.49
C TYR A 201 -12.60 0.16 -19.03
N ARG A 202 -11.45 0.12 -19.71
CA ARG A 202 -11.42 -0.09 -21.18
C ARG A 202 -12.02 -1.45 -21.57
N GLN A 203 -11.71 -2.50 -20.84
CA GLN A 203 -12.32 -3.82 -21.09
C GLN A 203 -13.84 -3.80 -20.88
N GLY A 204 -14.33 -3.12 -19.85
CA GLY A 204 -15.76 -2.95 -19.60
C GLY A 204 -16.47 -2.24 -20.75
N LEU A 205 -15.89 -1.15 -21.29
CA LEU A 205 -16.43 -0.44 -22.44
C LEU A 205 -16.46 -1.30 -23.72
N LEU A 206 -15.42 -2.08 -23.96
CA LEU A 206 -15.38 -2.99 -25.12
C LEU A 206 -16.45 -4.07 -25.03
N LEU A 207 -16.64 -4.65 -23.84
CA LEU A 207 -17.71 -5.63 -23.62
C LEU A 207 -19.10 -5.00 -23.84
N GLU A 208 -19.33 -3.82 -23.32
CA GLU A 208 -20.62 -3.11 -23.53
C GLU A 208 -20.87 -2.84 -25.02
N GLN A 209 -19.84 -2.43 -25.76
CA GLN A 209 -19.97 -2.26 -27.21
C GLN A 209 -20.29 -3.58 -27.93
N GLN A 210 -19.64 -4.69 -27.54
CA GLN A 210 -19.92 -6.01 -28.09
C GLN A 210 -21.36 -6.45 -27.81
N TYR A 211 -21.84 -6.24 -26.58
CA TYR A 211 -23.23 -6.53 -26.23
C TYR A 211 -24.23 -5.75 -27.09
N ARG A 212 -24.02 -4.45 -27.28
CA ARG A 212 -24.87 -3.60 -28.11
C ARG A 212 -24.89 -4.03 -29.59
N VAL A 213 -23.73 -4.48 -30.12
CA VAL A 213 -23.63 -5.01 -31.49
C VAL A 213 -24.39 -6.31 -31.63
N THR A 214 -24.20 -7.24 -30.66
CA THR A 214 -24.89 -8.54 -30.68
C THR A 214 -26.39 -8.38 -30.53
N GLU A 215 -26.87 -7.47 -29.69
CA GLU A 215 -28.29 -7.16 -29.51
C GLU A 215 -28.92 -6.63 -30.82
N LYS A 216 -28.21 -5.72 -31.50
CA LYS A 216 -28.68 -5.21 -32.84
C LYS A 216 -28.71 -6.34 -33.86
N GLN A 217 -27.73 -7.25 -33.89
CA GLN A 217 -27.73 -8.38 -34.82
C GLN A 217 -28.89 -9.34 -34.56
N LEU A 218 -29.15 -9.61 -33.27
CA LEU A 218 -30.27 -10.46 -32.87
C LEU A 218 -31.62 -9.84 -33.25
N ALA A 219 -31.79 -8.54 -33.01
CA ALA A 219 -33.01 -7.81 -33.40
C ALA A 219 -33.23 -7.83 -34.93
N MET A 220 -32.15 -7.69 -35.72
CA MET A 220 -32.26 -7.82 -37.19
C MET A 220 -32.68 -9.24 -37.60
N GLN A 221 -32.06 -10.28 -37.03
CA GLN A 221 -32.43 -11.67 -37.33
C GLN A 221 -33.88 -11.96 -36.96
N THR A 222 -34.35 -11.47 -35.81
CA THR A 222 -35.75 -11.65 -35.39
C THR A 222 -36.72 -11.01 -36.35
N ASN A 223 -36.41 -9.79 -36.86
CA ASN A 223 -37.20 -9.10 -37.85
C ASN A 223 -37.22 -9.86 -39.19
N TYR A 224 -36.09 -10.42 -39.63
CA TYR A 224 -36.06 -11.24 -40.86
C TYR A 224 -36.86 -12.52 -40.73
N THR A 225 -36.84 -13.19 -39.58
CA THR A 225 -37.62 -14.42 -39.34
C THR A 225 -39.13 -14.15 -39.18
N GLN A 226 -39.55 -12.93 -38.82
CA GLN A 226 -40.97 -12.55 -38.76
C GLN A 226 -41.54 -12.10 -40.12
N GLN A 227 -40.69 -11.80 -41.10
CA GLN A 227 -41.11 -11.39 -42.45
C GLN A 227 -41.20 -12.56 -43.44
N LEU A 228 -40.73 -13.74 -43.07
CA LEU A 228 -40.87 -15.02 -43.78
C LEU A 228 -42.08 -15.79 -43.29
#